data_51875f5531379277881f832af6fa83e9
#
_entry.id   51875f5531379277881f832af6fa83e9
#
_cell.length_a   1.000
_cell.length_b   1.000
_cell.length_c   1.000
_cell.angle_alpha   90.00
_cell.angle_beta   90.00
_cell.angle_gamma   90.00
#
_symmetry.space_group_name_H-M   'P 1'
#
loop_
_entity.id
_entity.type
_entity.pdbx_description
1 polymer ?
#
loop_
_entity_poly.entity_id
_entity_poly.type
_entity_poly.pdbx_seq_one_letter_code
_entity_poly.pdbx_strand_id
1 'polypeptide(L)'
;MLDDISYKTLLQLYQPIMGMEAISLYMTLYSELDQITLTKSPSLISRLCKMTGFSLNELSQSLSKLEAIGLMSSYKKKSQENRFLFDLKMPYLPHEFLNHPILHDLLQQRLKDEYKKTVSAFKVYNVNLDHYQDISANFTDVFDVHYQGKEVLKEKSYKQKIHKAFEDEYDLSLFYQGIENLQLSKKMFTKEDEQLIQRMGLLYKINALDMQNLVKQSVVQG
;
A
#
# COMPACT_ATOMS: atom_id res chain seq x y z
N MET A 1 7.11 0.79 10.14
CA MET A 1 6.54 1.04 11.47
C MET A 1 5.19 0.36 11.51
N LEU A 2 4.84 -0.34 12.61
CA LEU A 2 3.50 -0.91 12.75
C LEU A 2 2.49 0.23 12.89
N ASP A 3 1.45 0.20 12.07
CA ASP A 3 0.31 1.12 12.15
C ASP A 3 -0.85 0.50 12.94
N ASP A 4 -1.89 1.28 13.20
CA ASP A 4 -3.05 0.85 13.98
C ASP A 4 -3.76 -0.38 13.37
N ILE A 5 -3.76 -0.50 12.05
CA ILE A 5 -4.35 -1.64 11.34
C ILE A 5 -3.51 -2.89 11.58
N SER A 6 -2.19 -2.78 11.54
CA SER A 6 -1.26 -3.89 11.85
C SER A 6 -1.42 -4.38 13.28
N TYR A 7 -1.52 -3.46 14.26
CA TYR A 7 -1.81 -3.83 15.66
C TYR A 7 -3.13 -4.56 15.79
N LYS A 8 -4.19 -4.01 15.20
CA LYS A 8 -5.51 -4.63 15.24
C LYS A 8 -5.50 -6.01 14.59
N THR A 9 -4.78 -6.16 13.47
CA THR A 9 -4.62 -7.44 12.77
C THR A 9 -3.90 -8.46 13.64
N LEU A 10 -2.78 -8.08 14.26
CA LEU A 10 -2.04 -8.96 15.17
C LEU A 10 -2.92 -9.45 16.33
N LEU A 11 -3.67 -8.55 16.96
CA LEU A 11 -4.49 -8.91 18.14
C LEU A 11 -5.76 -9.68 17.79
N GLN A 12 -6.43 -9.35 16.70
CA GLN A 12 -7.73 -9.95 16.37
C GLN A 12 -7.67 -11.13 15.42
N LEU A 13 -6.65 -11.18 14.53
CA LEU A 13 -6.55 -12.25 13.55
C LEU A 13 -5.43 -13.25 13.88
N TYR A 14 -4.24 -12.78 14.27
CA TYR A 14 -3.12 -13.67 14.57
C TYR A 14 -3.18 -14.26 15.99
N GLN A 15 -3.50 -13.45 17.00
CA GLN A 15 -3.49 -13.89 18.40
C GLN A 15 -4.40 -15.09 18.70
N PRO A 16 -5.61 -15.22 18.15
CA PRO A 16 -6.45 -16.39 18.36
C PRO A 16 -5.81 -17.70 17.87
N ILE A 17 -4.95 -17.61 16.86
CA ILE A 17 -4.25 -18.76 16.29
C ILE A 17 -2.98 -19.11 17.08
N MET A 18 -2.17 -18.08 17.39
CA MET A 18 -0.82 -18.27 17.95
C MET A 18 -0.75 -18.25 19.46
N GLY A 19 -1.69 -17.58 20.11
CA GLY A 19 -1.65 -17.28 21.54
C GLY A 19 -0.95 -15.97 21.87
N MET A 20 -1.19 -15.49 23.10
CA MET A 20 -0.67 -14.21 23.59
C MET A 20 0.87 -14.21 23.66
N GLU A 21 1.47 -15.32 24.03
CA GLU A 21 2.92 -15.44 24.23
C GLU A 21 3.68 -15.14 22.93
N ALA A 22 3.23 -15.72 21.81
CA ALA A 22 3.88 -15.47 20.52
C ALA A 22 3.69 -14.03 20.05
N ILE A 23 2.52 -13.43 20.28
CA ILE A 23 2.28 -12.01 19.97
C ILE A 23 3.14 -11.10 20.85
N SER A 24 3.21 -11.36 22.16
CA SER A 24 4.07 -10.63 23.10
C SER A 24 5.55 -10.67 22.67
N LEU A 25 6.03 -11.85 22.26
CA LEU A 25 7.38 -12.00 21.75
C LEU A 25 7.59 -11.21 20.45
N TYR A 26 6.64 -11.26 19.49
CA TYR A 26 6.71 -10.48 18.26
C TYR A 26 6.82 -8.98 18.54
N MET A 27 5.98 -8.46 19.44
CA MET A 27 5.98 -7.04 19.83
C MET A 27 7.27 -6.65 20.54
N THR A 28 7.81 -7.52 21.38
CA THR A 28 9.12 -7.31 22.05
C THR A 28 10.24 -7.26 21.01
N LEU A 29 10.29 -8.22 20.09
CA LEU A 29 11.27 -8.22 18.99
C LEU A 29 11.14 -6.97 18.13
N TYR A 30 9.92 -6.57 17.78
CA TYR A 30 9.68 -5.38 17.00
C TYR A 30 10.17 -4.11 17.70
N SER A 31 9.95 -3.97 19.01
CA SER A 31 10.41 -2.83 19.79
C SER A 31 11.94 -2.76 19.91
N GLU A 32 12.64 -3.88 19.77
CA GLU A 32 14.10 -3.95 19.82
C GLU A 32 14.76 -3.68 18.45
N LEU A 33 13.99 -3.65 17.34
CA LEU A 33 14.57 -3.46 15.98
C LEU A 33 15.31 -2.11 15.85
N ASP A 34 14.79 -1.05 16.42
CA ASP A 34 15.40 0.29 16.33
C ASP A 34 16.69 0.41 17.16
N GLN A 35 16.90 -0.49 18.14
CA GLN A 35 18.07 -0.50 19.02
C GLN A 35 19.15 -1.50 18.56
N ILE A 36 18.81 -2.40 17.64
CA ILE A 36 19.75 -3.43 17.12
C ILE A 36 20.69 -2.84 16.04
N THR A 37 20.83 -1.55 15.92
CA THR A 37 21.94 -1.00 15.16
C THR A 37 23.26 -1.41 15.80
N LEU A 38 23.67 -2.69 15.51
CA LEU A 38 25.07 -3.15 15.53
C LEU A 38 25.84 -3.18 16.85
N THR A 39 25.21 -3.04 18.00
CA THR A 39 25.91 -3.36 19.23
C THR A 39 25.99 -4.88 19.37
N LYS A 40 27.20 -5.40 19.45
CA LYS A 40 27.53 -6.79 19.78
C LYS A 40 27.00 -7.14 21.18
N SER A 41 25.69 -7.30 21.31
CA SER A 41 25.08 -7.72 22.57
C SER A 41 25.24 -9.22 22.70
N PRO A 42 25.89 -9.72 23.75
CA PRO A 42 26.29 -11.12 23.84
C PRO A 42 25.15 -12.11 24.07
N SER A 43 23.90 -11.69 24.23
CA SER A 43 22.81 -12.65 24.40
C SER A 43 21.44 -12.03 24.17
N LEU A 44 21.03 -11.93 22.91
CA LEU A 44 19.65 -11.56 22.55
C LEU A 44 18.64 -12.50 23.24
N ILE A 45 18.90 -13.81 23.27
CA ILE A 45 18.03 -14.81 23.90
C ILE A 45 17.86 -14.55 25.41
N SER A 46 18.96 -14.31 26.13
CA SER A 46 18.90 -14.00 27.57
C SER A 46 18.14 -12.70 27.86
N ARG A 47 18.31 -11.68 26.99
CA ARG A 47 17.56 -10.42 27.08
C ARG A 47 16.08 -10.65 26.84
N LEU A 48 15.70 -11.38 25.78
CA LEU A 48 14.32 -11.71 25.48
C LEU A 48 13.63 -12.46 26.62
N CYS A 49 14.29 -13.47 27.21
CA CYS A 49 13.78 -14.15 28.40
C CYS A 49 13.52 -13.21 29.57
N LYS A 50 14.44 -12.25 29.81
CA LYS A 50 14.28 -11.27 30.90
C LYS A 50 13.15 -10.28 30.62
N MET A 51 12.98 -9.84 29.39
CA MET A 51 11.95 -8.87 29.02
C MET A 51 10.55 -9.49 28.97
N THR A 52 10.43 -10.71 28.47
CA THR A 52 9.13 -11.41 28.36
C THR A 52 8.76 -12.19 29.62
N GLY A 53 9.73 -12.49 30.48
CA GLY A 53 9.56 -13.43 31.60
C GLY A 53 9.49 -14.91 31.18
N PHE A 54 9.77 -15.20 29.89
CA PHE A 54 9.68 -16.56 29.37
C PHE A 54 10.88 -17.42 29.78
N SER A 55 10.58 -18.69 30.07
CA SER A 55 11.59 -19.74 30.06
C SER A 55 12.13 -19.97 28.65
N LEU A 56 13.27 -20.62 28.50
CA LEU A 56 13.84 -21.00 27.21
C LEU A 56 12.89 -21.85 26.36
N ASN A 57 12.10 -22.70 26.99
CA ASN A 57 11.14 -23.56 26.30
C ASN A 57 9.96 -22.74 25.73
N GLU A 58 9.39 -21.86 26.53
CA GLU A 58 8.31 -20.95 26.08
C GLU A 58 8.79 -20.01 24.98
N LEU A 59 10.01 -19.49 25.10
CA LEU A 59 10.63 -18.66 24.05
C LEU A 59 10.78 -19.46 22.75
N SER A 60 11.31 -20.69 22.82
CA SER A 60 11.49 -21.55 21.66
C SER A 60 10.15 -21.90 20.98
N GLN A 61 9.13 -22.23 21.76
CA GLN A 61 7.78 -22.51 21.23
C GLN A 61 7.17 -21.27 20.57
N SER A 62 7.34 -20.08 21.16
CA SER A 62 6.84 -18.83 20.61
C SER A 62 7.56 -18.44 19.32
N LEU A 63 8.87 -18.61 19.25
CA LEU A 63 9.66 -18.42 18.01
C LEU A 63 9.18 -19.34 16.90
N SER A 64 9.00 -20.65 17.19
CA SER A 64 8.49 -21.61 16.21
C SER A 64 7.09 -21.25 15.69
N LYS A 65 6.21 -20.72 16.54
CA LYS A 65 4.88 -20.24 16.10
C LYS A 65 5.01 -19.03 15.16
N LEU A 66 5.90 -18.07 15.46
CA LEU A 66 6.15 -16.91 14.60
C LEU A 66 6.71 -17.32 13.24
N GLU A 67 7.62 -18.29 13.21
CA GLU A 67 8.18 -18.83 11.98
C GLU A 67 7.12 -19.57 11.15
N ALA A 68 6.35 -20.43 11.78
CA ALA A 68 5.34 -21.24 11.11
C ALA A 68 4.24 -20.39 10.46
N ILE A 69 3.87 -19.26 11.05
CA ILE A 69 2.84 -18.36 10.51
C ILE A 69 3.41 -17.31 9.54
N GLY A 70 4.74 -17.27 9.38
CA GLY A 70 5.42 -16.37 8.44
C GLY A 70 5.66 -14.96 8.94
N LEU A 71 5.50 -14.68 10.25
CA LEU A 71 5.84 -13.39 10.87
C LEU A 71 7.32 -13.23 11.15
N MET A 72 8.10 -14.31 11.05
CA MET A 72 9.53 -14.29 11.26
C MET A 72 10.23 -15.36 10.41
N SER A 73 11.49 -15.11 10.04
CA SER A 73 12.38 -16.10 9.49
C SER A 73 13.68 -16.11 10.29
N SER A 74 14.17 -17.30 10.66
CA SER A 74 15.42 -17.46 11.40
C SER A 74 16.49 -18.06 10.52
N TYR A 75 17.67 -17.47 10.59
CA TYR A 75 18.84 -17.89 9.84
C TYR A 75 20.01 -18.19 10.77
N LYS A 76 20.73 -19.26 10.51
CA LYS A 76 21.97 -19.62 11.21
C LYS A 76 23.17 -19.33 10.32
N LYS A 77 24.19 -18.69 10.84
CA LYS A 77 25.41 -18.40 10.09
C LYS A 77 26.21 -19.70 9.88
N LYS A 78 26.50 -20.05 8.62
CA LYS A 78 27.20 -21.31 8.27
C LYS A 78 28.62 -21.45 8.88
N SER A 79 29.30 -20.31 9.10
CA SER A 79 30.68 -20.28 9.60
C SER A 79 30.84 -20.13 11.12
N GLN A 80 29.73 -19.96 11.85
CA GLN A 80 29.73 -19.71 13.30
C GLN A 80 28.47 -20.30 13.93
N GLU A 81 28.63 -21.40 14.66
CA GLU A 81 27.49 -22.18 15.17
C GLU A 81 26.51 -21.45 16.07
N ASN A 82 26.92 -20.39 16.72
CA ASN A 82 26.11 -19.68 17.71
C ASN A 82 25.62 -18.30 17.26
N ARG A 83 25.62 -18.01 15.94
CA ARG A 83 25.09 -16.76 15.40
C ARG A 83 23.81 -16.99 14.64
N PHE A 84 22.73 -16.41 15.15
CA PHE A 84 21.41 -16.40 14.55
C PHE A 84 21.07 -15.00 14.08
N LEU A 85 20.31 -14.92 12.98
CA LEU A 85 19.68 -13.72 12.47
C LEU A 85 18.18 -13.98 12.44
N PHE A 86 17.41 -13.09 13.06
CA PHE A 86 15.96 -13.09 13.01
C PHE A 86 15.52 -11.99 12.07
N ASP A 87 14.73 -12.34 11.05
CA ASP A 87 14.14 -11.42 10.09
C ASP A 87 12.65 -11.33 10.39
N LEU A 88 12.24 -10.20 11.00
CA LEU A 88 10.85 -9.92 11.32
C LEU A 88 10.12 -9.44 10.07
N LYS A 89 8.94 -10.00 9.83
CA LYS A 89 8.07 -9.62 8.74
C LYS A 89 6.86 -8.88 9.27
N MET A 90 6.36 -7.94 8.46
CA MET A 90 5.12 -7.26 8.77
C MET A 90 3.93 -8.23 8.70
N PRO A 91 2.91 -8.06 9.55
CA PRO A 91 1.69 -8.84 9.42
C PRO A 91 1.01 -8.53 8.09
N TYR A 92 0.30 -9.52 7.55
CA TYR A 92 -0.56 -9.31 6.40
C TYR A 92 -1.59 -8.20 6.67
N LEU A 93 -1.97 -7.50 5.62
CA LEU A 93 -3.15 -6.64 5.69
C LEU A 93 -4.39 -7.52 5.98
N PRO A 94 -5.44 -6.97 6.63
CA PRO A 94 -6.62 -7.76 6.98
C PRO A 94 -7.23 -8.53 5.83
N HIS A 95 -7.31 -7.92 4.65
CA HIS A 95 -7.85 -8.59 3.46
C HIS A 95 -6.96 -9.71 2.92
N GLU A 96 -5.63 -9.54 2.99
CA GLU A 96 -4.67 -10.57 2.59
C GLU A 96 -4.74 -11.77 3.54
N PHE A 97 -4.79 -11.51 4.85
CA PHE A 97 -4.93 -12.55 5.87
C PHE A 97 -6.22 -13.35 5.66
N LEU A 98 -7.35 -12.65 5.47
CA LEU A 98 -8.66 -13.29 5.31
C LEU A 98 -8.82 -14.01 3.96
N ASN A 99 -8.07 -13.62 2.94
CA ASN A 99 -8.02 -14.30 1.65
C ASN A 99 -7.02 -15.48 1.65
N HIS A 100 -6.17 -15.61 2.67
CA HIS A 100 -5.22 -16.71 2.76
C HIS A 100 -5.93 -17.98 3.27
N PRO A 101 -6.05 -19.06 2.46
CA PRO A 101 -6.94 -20.19 2.78
C PRO A 101 -6.65 -20.81 4.14
N ILE A 102 -5.37 -21.08 4.44
CA ILE A 102 -4.96 -21.74 5.68
C ILE A 102 -5.21 -20.85 6.91
N LEU A 103 -4.87 -19.54 6.83
CA LEU A 103 -5.02 -18.64 7.97
C LEU A 103 -6.49 -18.36 8.25
N HIS A 104 -7.29 -18.21 7.20
CA HIS A 104 -8.74 -18.08 7.29
C HIS A 104 -9.38 -19.27 8.02
N ASP A 105 -9.07 -20.48 7.56
CA ASP A 105 -9.65 -21.70 8.15
C ASP A 105 -9.22 -21.90 9.61
N LEU A 106 -7.95 -21.65 9.93
CA LEU A 106 -7.46 -21.71 11.30
C LEU A 106 -8.16 -20.69 12.20
N LEU A 107 -8.34 -19.46 11.72
CA LEU A 107 -9.05 -18.42 12.47
C LEU A 107 -10.51 -18.82 12.71
N GLN A 108 -11.19 -19.32 11.68
CA GLN A 108 -12.59 -19.77 11.81
C GLN A 108 -12.73 -20.92 12.81
N GLN A 109 -11.83 -21.90 12.78
CA GLN A 109 -11.79 -23.01 13.73
C GLN A 109 -11.57 -22.54 15.19
N ARG A 110 -10.72 -21.52 15.37
CA ARG A 110 -10.41 -20.99 16.71
C ARG A 110 -11.52 -20.12 17.28
N LEU A 111 -12.09 -19.24 16.47
CA LEU A 111 -13.09 -18.27 16.92
C LEU A 111 -14.53 -18.78 16.90
N LYS A 112 -14.82 -19.80 16.08
CA LYS A 112 -16.17 -20.39 15.96
C LYS A 112 -17.25 -19.30 15.79
N ASP A 113 -18.12 -19.13 16.77
CA ASP A 113 -19.24 -18.20 16.74
C ASP A 113 -18.80 -16.72 16.70
N GLU A 114 -17.66 -16.38 17.31
CA GLU A 114 -17.10 -15.02 17.31
C GLU A 114 -16.42 -14.62 15.98
N TYR A 115 -16.19 -15.58 15.08
CA TYR A 115 -15.52 -15.34 13.80
C TYR A 115 -16.19 -14.22 12.98
N LYS A 116 -17.52 -14.30 12.80
CA LYS A 116 -18.28 -13.31 12.00
C LYS A 116 -18.14 -11.89 12.56
N LYS A 117 -18.20 -11.76 13.88
CA LYS A 117 -18.06 -10.48 14.58
C LYS A 117 -16.65 -9.92 14.43
N THR A 118 -15.63 -10.75 14.59
CA THR A 118 -14.23 -10.36 14.43
C THR A 118 -13.96 -9.88 13.02
N VAL A 119 -14.38 -10.63 11.99
CA VAL A 119 -14.18 -10.23 10.58
C VAL A 119 -14.96 -8.96 10.24
N SER A 120 -16.16 -8.77 10.79
CA SER A 120 -16.93 -7.55 10.56
C SER A 120 -16.23 -6.29 11.06
N ALA A 121 -15.36 -6.39 12.07
CA ALA A 121 -14.59 -5.28 12.59
C ALA A 121 -13.51 -4.75 11.61
N PHE A 122 -13.22 -5.51 10.54
CA PHE A 122 -12.30 -5.11 9.47
C PHE A 122 -13.01 -4.68 8.18
N LYS A 123 -14.35 -4.71 8.15
CA LYS A 123 -15.09 -4.18 7.01
C LYS A 123 -14.99 -2.67 7.00
N VAL A 124 -14.52 -2.14 5.87
CA VAL A 124 -14.61 -0.70 5.62
C VAL A 124 -16.08 -0.39 5.31
N TYR A 125 -16.72 0.36 6.19
CA TYR A 125 -18.03 0.89 5.91
C TYR A 125 -17.87 2.06 4.95
N ASN A 126 -18.15 1.84 3.66
CA ASN A 126 -18.31 2.93 2.72
C ASN A 126 -19.64 3.64 3.05
N VAL A 127 -19.54 4.81 3.66
CA VAL A 127 -20.70 5.69 3.83
C VAL A 127 -21.10 6.15 2.43
N ASN A 128 -22.35 5.91 2.04
CA ASN A 128 -22.88 6.49 0.83
C ASN A 128 -23.01 8.00 1.01
N LEU A 129 -22.22 8.76 0.26
CA LEU A 129 -22.16 10.22 0.35
C LEU A 129 -23.07 10.92 -0.67
N ASP A 130 -23.90 10.19 -1.43
CA ASP A 130 -24.74 10.76 -2.50
C ASP A 130 -25.69 11.88 -2.00
N HIS A 131 -26.04 11.89 -0.71
CA HIS A 131 -26.90 12.87 -0.07
C HIS A 131 -26.14 13.87 0.81
N TYR A 132 -24.80 13.84 0.80
CA TYR A 132 -23.96 14.73 1.58
C TYR A 132 -23.21 15.68 0.64
N GLN A 133 -23.14 16.95 1.05
CA GLN A 133 -22.31 17.94 0.40
C GLN A 133 -21.00 18.05 1.17
N ASP A 134 -19.88 17.97 0.47
CA ASP A 134 -18.57 18.28 1.08
C ASP A 134 -18.50 19.77 1.37
N ILE A 135 -18.43 20.11 2.66
CA ILE A 135 -18.29 21.49 3.17
C ILE A 135 -16.91 21.73 3.77
N SER A 136 -15.94 20.87 3.47
CA SER A 136 -14.58 21.00 3.98
C SER A 136 -13.93 22.27 3.45
N ALA A 137 -13.28 23.02 4.34
CA ALA A 137 -12.49 24.18 3.95
C ALA A 137 -11.27 23.73 3.12
N ASN A 138 -10.95 24.47 2.07
CA ASN A 138 -9.72 24.20 1.31
C ASN A 138 -8.50 24.73 2.09
N PHE A 139 -7.36 24.12 1.87
CA PHE A 139 -6.11 24.51 2.52
C PHE A 139 -5.79 26.01 2.32
N THR A 140 -6.02 26.51 1.12
CA THR A 140 -5.78 27.90 0.74
C THR A 140 -6.78 28.90 1.33
N ASP A 141 -7.93 28.43 1.85
CA ASP A 141 -8.94 29.28 2.50
C ASP A 141 -8.58 29.52 3.98
N VAL A 142 -7.72 28.66 4.55
CA VAL A 142 -7.36 28.66 5.98
C VAL A 142 -5.90 29.07 6.21
N PHE A 143 -5.03 28.72 5.28
CA PHE A 143 -3.59 28.95 5.43
C PHE A 143 -3.07 29.89 4.34
N ASP A 144 -2.44 31.00 4.76
CA ASP A 144 -1.70 31.90 3.87
C ASP A 144 -0.38 31.24 3.47
N VAL A 145 -0.32 30.72 2.24
CA VAL A 145 0.91 30.12 1.70
C VAL A 145 1.73 31.21 1.01
N HIS A 146 2.66 31.81 1.73
CA HIS A 146 3.65 32.70 1.13
C HIS A 146 4.77 31.87 0.48
N TYR A 147 4.59 31.52 -0.80
CA TYR A 147 5.69 31.02 -1.61
C TYR A 147 6.61 32.20 -1.99
N GLN A 148 7.79 32.25 -1.40
CA GLN A 148 8.84 33.17 -1.85
C GLN A 148 9.26 32.73 -3.27
N GLY A 149 8.69 33.37 -4.28
CA GLY A 149 9.27 33.26 -5.61
C GLY A 149 8.39 33.14 -6.83
N LYS A 150 7.06 33.12 -6.79
CA LYS A 150 6.20 33.35 -7.99
C LYS A 150 4.80 33.78 -7.58
N GLU A 151 4.28 34.83 -8.27
CA GLU A 151 2.90 35.29 -8.11
C GLU A 151 1.92 34.11 -8.22
N VAL A 152 1.16 33.89 -7.14
CA VAL A 152 0.06 32.93 -7.15
C VAL A 152 -1.08 33.57 -7.93
N LEU A 153 -1.28 33.14 -9.15
CA LEU A 153 -2.45 33.47 -9.95
C LEU A 153 -3.71 33.03 -9.21
N LYS A 154 -4.62 33.97 -8.95
CA LYS A 154 -5.93 33.73 -8.32
C LYS A 154 -6.68 32.61 -9.03
N GLU A 155 -7.18 31.70 -8.25
CA GLU A 155 -7.67 30.39 -8.63
C GLU A 155 -8.88 30.35 -9.56
N LYS A 156 -8.70 29.59 -10.64
CA LYS A 156 -9.76 28.76 -11.22
C LYS A 156 -9.64 27.37 -10.60
N SER A 157 -10.76 26.73 -10.28
CA SER A 157 -10.84 25.43 -9.62
C SER A 157 -9.70 24.48 -10.01
N TYR A 158 -9.11 23.76 -9.04
CA TYR A 158 -8.01 22.82 -9.23
C TYR A 158 -8.24 21.85 -10.40
N LYS A 159 -9.48 21.40 -10.62
CA LYS A 159 -9.87 20.59 -11.77
C LYS A 159 -9.72 21.33 -13.12
N GLN A 160 -10.00 22.63 -13.18
CA GLN A 160 -9.84 23.44 -14.40
C GLN A 160 -8.35 23.75 -14.67
N LYS A 161 -7.52 23.90 -13.63
CA LYS A 161 -6.06 24.11 -13.80
C LYS A 161 -5.37 22.84 -14.29
N ILE A 162 -5.74 21.68 -13.74
CA ILE A 162 -5.22 20.40 -14.24
C ILE A 162 -5.63 20.21 -15.69
N HIS A 163 -6.91 20.45 -16.04
CA HIS A 163 -7.40 20.31 -17.41
C HIS A 163 -6.62 21.24 -18.37
N LYS A 164 -6.38 22.48 -17.97
CA LYS A 164 -5.67 23.47 -18.79
C LYS A 164 -4.17 23.18 -18.92
N ALA A 165 -3.51 22.71 -17.85
CA ALA A 165 -2.12 22.27 -17.92
C ALA A 165 -1.93 21.03 -18.83
N PHE A 166 -2.95 20.14 -18.85
CA PHE A 166 -2.97 19.00 -19.75
C PHE A 166 -3.23 19.39 -21.21
N GLU A 167 -4.02 20.46 -21.46
CA GLU A 167 -4.26 20.98 -22.81
C GLU A 167 -3.06 21.71 -23.38
N ASP A 168 -2.23 22.36 -22.54
CA ASP A 168 -1.10 23.18 -22.97
C ASP A 168 0.20 22.36 -23.21
N GLU A 169 0.30 21.10 -22.74
CA GLU A 169 1.55 20.30 -22.83
C GLU A 169 1.55 19.22 -23.92
N TYR A 170 0.40 18.81 -24.46
CA TYR A 170 0.35 17.82 -25.54
C TYR A 170 -0.12 18.44 -26.85
N ASP A 171 0.81 18.50 -27.82
CA ASP A 171 0.56 19.13 -29.11
C ASP A 171 -0.30 18.25 -30.03
N LEU A 172 -1.63 18.42 -29.91
CA LEU A 172 -2.60 17.77 -30.80
C LEU A 172 -2.43 18.18 -32.27
N SER A 173 -1.79 19.32 -32.57
CA SER A 173 -1.57 19.76 -33.95
C SER A 173 -0.61 18.82 -34.67
N LEU A 174 0.46 18.41 -34.04
CA LEU A 174 1.40 17.40 -34.53
C LEU A 174 0.75 16.02 -34.69
N PHE A 175 -0.12 15.66 -33.73
CA PHE A 175 -0.88 14.43 -33.82
C PHE A 175 -1.79 14.42 -35.04
N TYR A 176 -2.53 15.50 -35.31
CA TYR A 176 -3.43 15.59 -36.46
C TYR A 176 -2.72 15.65 -37.80
N GLN A 177 -1.57 16.36 -37.90
CA GLN A 177 -0.76 16.37 -39.12
C GLN A 177 -0.34 14.96 -39.55
N GLY A 178 0.01 14.11 -38.60
CA GLY A 178 0.43 12.76 -38.95
C GLY A 178 -0.76 11.81 -39.25
N ILE A 179 -1.91 12.03 -38.63
CA ILE A 179 -3.12 11.23 -38.90
C ILE A 179 -3.66 11.47 -40.30
N GLU A 180 -3.59 12.68 -40.84
CA GLU A 180 -3.95 12.98 -42.21
C GLU A 180 -3.11 12.17 -43.22
N ASN A 181 -1.81 12.01 -42.94
CA ASN A 181 -0.91 11.15 -43.73
C ASN A 181 -1.27 9.66 -43.65
N LEU A 182 -2.03 9.24 -42.64
CA LEU A 182 -2.50 7.86 -42.43
C LEU A 182 -3.91 7.61 -43.02
N GLN A 183 -4.44 8.54 -43.80
CA GLN A 183 -5.80 8.51 -44.39
C GLN A 183 -6.95 8.53 -43.37
N LEU A 184 -6.69 8.97 -42.14
CA LEU A 184 -7.69 9.18 -41.10
C LEU A 184 -8.08 10.67 -41.06
N SER A 185 -9.36 10.96 -40.97
CA SER A 185 -9.84 12.34 -40.91
C SER A 185 -10.01 12.83 -39.48
N LYS A 186 -9.64 14.09 -39.20
CA LYS A 186 -9.90 14.76 -37.91
C LYS A 186 -11.37 14.67 -37.49
N LYS A 187 -12.30 14.62 -38.42
CA LYS A 187 -13.76 14.51 -38.20
C LYS A 187 -14.19 13.20 -37.53
N MET A 188 -13.32 12.20 -37.55
CA MET A 188 -13.61 10.89 -36.92
C MET A 188 -13.44 10.90 -35.40
N PHE A 189 -12.80 11.95 -34.85
CA PHE A 189 -12.53 12.04 -33.44
C PHE A 189 -13.51 12.98 -32.75
N THR A 190 -14.11 12.51 -31.66
CA THR A 190 -14.95 13.32 -30.79
C THR A 190 -14.08 14.13 -29.82
N LYS A 191 -14.67 15.11 -29.13
CA LYS A 191 -13.96 15.85 -28.07
C LYS A 191 -13.50 14.94 -26.92
N GLU A 192 -14.22 13.86 -26.68
CA GLU A 192 -13.87 12.86 -25.67
C GLU A 192 -12.64 12.06 -26.09
N ASP A 193 -12.54 11.71 -27.39
CA ASP A 193 -11.36 11.03 -27.95
C ASP A 193 -10.12 11.94 -27.89
N GLU A 194 -10.25 13.24 -28.21
CA GLU A 194 -9.16 14.20 -28.06
C GLU A 194 -8.63 14.29 -26.64
N GLN A 195 -9.53 14.34 -25.65
CA GLN A 195 -9.17 14.35 -24.24
C GLN A 195 -8.50 13.04 -23.80
N LEU A 196 -8.95 11.92 -24.32
CA LEU A 196 -8.33 10.60 -24.04
C LEU A 196 -6.91 10.55 -24.60
N ILE A 197 -6.71 10.97 -25.85
CA ILE A 197 -5.40 11.02 -26.51
C ILE A 197 -4.42 11.90 -25.74
N GLN A 198 -4.86 13.09 -25.33
CA GLN A 198 -4.04 14.00 -24.51
C GLN A 198 -3.66 13.36 -23.17
N ARG A 199 -4.63 12.77 -22.47
CA ARG A 199 -4.37 12.07 -21.20
C ARG A 199 -3.38 10.92 -21.35
N MET A 200 -3.56 10.09 -22.37
CA MET A 200 -2.64 8.98 -22.62
C MET A 200 -1.25 9.46 -22.99
N GLY A 201 -1.14 10.48 -23.86
CA GLY A 201 0.13 11.06 -24.24
C GLY A 201 0.93 11.57 -23.03
N LEU A 202 0.26 12.23 -22.09
CA LEU A 202 0.87 12.78 -20.89
C LEU A 202 1.18 11.73 -19.82
N LEU A 203 0.21 10.85 -19.51
CA LEU A 203 0.38 9.82 -18.48
C LEU A 203 1.46 8.81 -18.83
N TYR A 204 1.52 8.41 -20.09
CA TYR A 204 2.45 7.36 -20.56
C TYR A 204 3.65 7.94 -21.29
N LYS A 205 3.81 9.29 -21.36
CA LYS A 205 4.86 10.00 -22.09
C LYS A 205 4.99 9.54 -23.55
N ILE A 206 3.84 9.30 -24.20
CA ILE A 206 3.76 8.86 -25.58
C ILE A 206 3.87 10.09 -26.47
N ASN A 207 4.84 10.11 -27.39
CA ASN A 207 4.96 11.21 -28.36
C ASN A 207 3.88 11.14 -29.45
N ALA A 208 3.73 12.21 -30.24
CA ALA A 208 2.66 12.30 -31.25
C ALA A 208 2.74 11.19 -32.32
N LEU A 209 3.94 10.77 -32.73
CA LEU A 209 4.14 9.72 -33.73
C LEU A 209 3.73 8.33 -33.22
N ASP A 210 4.11 8.00 -31.99
CA ASP A 210 3.74 6.72 -31.39
C ASP A 210 2.23 6.66 -31.12
N MET A 211 1.63 7.78 -30.70
CA MET A 211 0.19 7.89 -30.52
C MET A 211 -0.59 7.69 -31.84
N GLN A 212 -0.10 8.26 -32.96
CA GLN A 212 -0.67 8.04 -34.28
C GLN A 212 -0.67 6.56 -34.68
N ASN A 213 0.42 5.85 -34.41
CA ASN A 213 0.54 4.43 -34.71
C ASN A 213 -0.43 3.59 -33.84
N LEU A 214 -0.58 3.93 -32.56
CA LEU A 214 -1.52 3.26 -31.67
C LEU A 214 -2.98 3.44 -32.16
N VAL A 215 -3.35 4.67 -32.49
CA VAL A 215 -4.69 4.97 -33.00
C VAL A 215 -4.94 4.27 -34.35
N LYS A 216 -3.95 4.26 -35.24
CA LYS A 216 -4.07 3.51 -36.50
C LYS A 216 -4.31 2.02 -36.25
N GLN A 217 -3.59 1.39 -35.34
CA GLN A 217 -3.77 -0.02 -35.01
C GLN A 217 -5.15 -0.29 -34.45
N SER A 218 -5.67 0.60 -33.56
CA SER A 218 -6.99 0.42 -32.99
C SER A 218 -8.13 0.57 -34.01
N VAL A 219 -7.99 1.45 -35.03
CA VAL A 219 -8.99 1.65 -36.10
C VAL A 219 -8.97 0.51 -37.12
N VAL A 220 -7.80 -0.14 -37.33
CA VAL A 220 -7.69 -1.27 -38.29
C VAL A 220 -8.17 -2.60 -37.68
N GLN A 221 -8.18 -2.72 -36.37
CA GLN A 221 -8.59 -3.94 -35.64
C GLN A 221 -10.08 -3.95 -35.22
N GLY A 222 -10.77 -2.83 -35.29
CA GLY A 222 -12.22 -2.69 -34.99
C GLY A 222 -13.07 -2.61 -36.24
#